data_845affcff6e59f421d0ffe07ca46023c
#
_entry.id   845affcff6e59f421d0ffe07ca46023c
#
_cell.length_a   1.000
_cell.length_b   1.000
_cell.length_c   1.000
_cell.angle_alpha   90.00
_cell.angle_beta   90.00
_cell.angle_gamma   90.00
#
_symmetry.space_group_name_H-M   'P 1'
#
loop_
_entity.id
_entity.type
_entity.pdbx_description
1 polymer ?
#
loop_
_entity_poly.entity_id
_entity_poly.type
_entity_poly.pdbx_seq_one_letter_code
_entity_poly.pdbx_strand_id
1 'polypeptide(L)'
;NLLRPQDGKPVTVPTQDMILGTYYLTYVRLGKEEKGAEQVFVTDAGDFDLPVNQLVDGDLVEAAVEKAENEKKRAPSYLPLHAYSSVDEAITAYADGCIGLHAPIRVRYGKEIDGVMQYRIITATVGRLIFNEPIPQDLGFVDRSDPAHLFDLEVSFLVGKKKLGVIIDKCIRRHGFTIATEMLDRVKALGYKYSTKGAITVSIADMAIP
;
A
#
# COMPACT_ATOMS: atom_id res chain seq x y z
N ASN A 1 13.93 15.64 22.18
CA ASN A 1 15.09 14.88 22.55
C ASN A 1 14.90 13.39 22.23
N LEU A 2 15.62 12.93 21.20
CA LEU A 2 15.40 11.61 20.60
C LEU A 2 16.31 10.52 21.15
N LEU A 3 17.15 10.81 22.13
CA LEU A 3 18.09 9.87 22.72
C LEU A 3 17.72 9.54 24.16
N ARG A 4 17.80 8.25 24.52
CA ARG A 4 17.73 7.84 25.91
C ARG A 4 19.01 8.27 26.65
N PRO A 5 18.91 8.91 27.82
CA PRO A 5 20.08 9.31 28.57
C PRO A 5 20.96 8.14 29.03
N GLN A 6 20.39 6.94 29.14
CA GLN A 6 21.02 5.77 29.74
C GLN A 6 21.85 4.93 28.76
N ASP A 7 21.49 4.86 27.49
CA ASP A 7 22.12 3.95 26.52
C ASP A 7 22.38 4.58 25.14
N GLY A 8 22.07 5.86 24.97
CA GLY A 8 22.24 6.56 23.70
C GLY A 8 21.34 6.08 22.57
N LYS A 9 20.40 5.18 22.84
CA LYS A 9 19.44 4.70 21.84
C LYS A 9 18.31 5.70 21.63
N PRO A 10 17.70 5.73 20.44
CA PRO A 10 16.57 6.62 20.19
C PRO A 10 15.40 6.34 21.12
N VAL A 11 14.87 7.38 21.76
CA VAL A 11 13.63 7.30 22.56
C VAL A 11 12.45 7.61 21.65
N THR A 12 12.37 7.03 20.49
CA THR A 12 11.22 7.27 19.61
C THR A 12 10.16 6.24 19.84
N VAL A 13 9.25 6.57 20.73
CA VAL A 13 7.99 5.83 20.85
C VAL A 13 7.00 6.47 19.88
N PRO A 14 6.48 5.74 18.91
CA PRO A 14 5.45 6.28 18.04
C PRO A 14 4.25 6.79 18.86
N THR A 15 3.77 7.99 18.53
CA THR A 15 2.57 8.54 19.17
C THR A 15 1.33 7.79 18.69
N GLN A 16 0.24 7.90 19.45
CA GLN A 16 -1.04 7.30 19.09
C GLN A 16 -1.53 7.77 17.72
N ASP A 17 -1.42 9.07 17.44
CA ASP A 17 -1.85 9.65 16.16
C ASP A 17 -0.99 9.14 15.00
N MET A 18 0.31 8.99 15.21
CA MET A 18 1.22 8.42 14.23
C MET A 18 0.86 6.97 13.90
N ILE A 19 0.61 6.16 14.92
CA ILE A 19 0.23 4.75 14.76
C ILE A 19 -1.09 4.65 13.97
N LEU A 20 -2.11 5.40 14.36
CA LEU A 20 -3.41 5.39 13.70
C LEU A 20 -3.32 5.84 12.23
N GLY A 21 -2.59 6.93 11.98
CA GLY A 21 -2.44 7.46 10.63
C GLY A 21 -1.65 6.54 9.70
N THR A 22 -0.57 5.94 10.18
CA THR A 22 0.23 5.00 9.37
C THR A 22 -0.53 3.69 9.11
N TYR A 23 -1.28 3.21 10.09
CA TYR A 23 -2.18 2.07 9.91
C TYR A 23 -3.23 2.37 8.82
N TYR A 24 -3.88 3.51 8.90
CA TYR A 24 -4.87 3.96 7.93
C TYR A 24 -4.29 4.09 6.51
N LEU A 25 -3.10 4.66 6.35
CA LEU A 25 -2.43 4.78 5.05
C LEU A 25 -2.07 3.44 4.44
N THR A 26 -1.68 2.47 5.23
CA THR A 26 -1.15 1.19 4.75
C THR A 26 -2.20 0.08 4.69
N TYR A 27 -3.40 0.34 5.17
CA TYR A 27 -4.52 -0.58 5.11
C TYR A 27 -4.96 -0.80 3.67
N VAL A 28 -5.26 -2.04 3.32
CA VAL A 28 -5.80 -2.41 2.00
C VAL A 28 -7.26 -2.81 2.17
N ARG A 29 -8.13 -2.16 1.44
CA ARG A 29 -9.55 -2.48 1.39
C ARG A 29 -9.92 -2.90 -0.02
N LEU A 30 -10.38 -4.11 -0.15
CA LEU A 30 -10.85 -4.65 -1.42
C LEU A 30 -12.16 -3.95 -1.80
N GLY A 31 -12.19 -3.40 -3.02
CA GLY A 31 -13.39 -2.75 -3.58
C GLY A 31 -14.45 -3.77 -3.99
N LYS A 32 -15.53 -3.26 -4.56
CA LYS A 32 -16.57 -4.12 -5.18
C LYS A 32 -16.09 -4.61 -6.52
N GLU A 33 -16.55 -5.79 -6.89
CA GLU A 33 -16.36 -6.35 -8.22
C GLU A 33 -17.04 -5.48 -9.27
N GLU A 34 -16.33 -5.18 -10.35
CA GLU A 34 -16.84 -4.43 -11.49
C GLU A 34 -16.65 -5.24 -12.78
N LYS A 35 -17.65 -5.22 -13.65
CA LYS A 35 -17.59 -5.90 -14.95
C LYS A 35 -16.87 -5.04 -15.99
N GLY A 36 -16.24 -5.68 -16.96
CA GLY A 36 -15.62 -5.02 -18.11
C GLY A 36 -14.23 -4.45 -17.87
N ALA A 37 -13.57 -4.79 -16.77
CA ALA A 37 -12.20 -4.39 -16.56
C ALA A 37 -11.24 -5.21 -17.46
N GLU A 38 -10.30 -4.52 -18.12
CA GLU A 38 -9.32 -5.19 -19.00
C GLU A 38 -8.48 -6.20 -18.23
N GLN A 39 -8.03 -5.81 -17.03
CA GLN A 39 -7.32 -6.71 -16.12
C GLN A 39 -7.91 -6.62 -14.74
N VAL A 40 -7.93 -7.74 -14.06
CA VAL A 40 -8.44 -7.87 -12.70
C VAL A 40 -7.45 -8.61 -11.82
N PHE A 41 -7.52 -8.33 -10.53
CA PHE A 41 -6.72 -9.03 -9.52
C PHE A 41 -7.60 -10.10 -8.87
N VAL A 42 -7.27 -11.37 -9.09
CA VAL A 42 -8.03 -12.50 -8.54
C VAL A 42 -7.65 -12.70 -7.08
N THR A 43 -8.63 -12.60 -6.19
CA THR A 43 -8.44 -12.80 -4.74
C THR A 43 -8.81 -14.20 -4.29
N ASP A 44 -9.74 -14.84 -4.98
CA ASP A 44 -10.17 -16.23 -4.76
C ASP A 44 -10.58 -16.83 -6.09
N ALA A 45 -10.04 -17.99 -6.43
CA ALA A 45 -10.35 -18.66 -7.71
C ALA A 45 -11.73 -19.35 -7.73
N GLY A 46 -12.40 -19.46 -6.59
CA GLY A 46 -13.63 -20.24 -6.53
C GLY A 46 -13.39 -21.72 -6.87
N ASP A 47 -14.24 -22.28 -7.71
CA ASP A 47 -14.12 -23.65 -8.20
C ASP A 47 -13.41 -23.72 -9.57
N PHE A 48 -12.62 -22.71 -9.92
CA PHE A 48 -11.95 -22.59 -11.21
C PHE A 48 -10.44 -22.57 -11.07
N ASP A 49 -9.74 -22.92 -12.14
CA ASP A 49 -8.29 -22.87 -12.21
C ASP A 49 -7.83 -21.47 -12.67
N LEU A 50 -7.80 -20.55 -11.73
CA LEU A 50 -7.34 -19.17 -11.94
C LEU A 50 -6.16 -18.87 -11.01
N PRO A 51 -5.14 -18.16 -11.48
CA PRO A 51 -4.04 -17.74 -10.60
C PRO A 51 -4.53 -16.74 -9.55
N VAL A 52 -4.36 -17.10 -8.28
CA VAL A 52 -4.77 -16.26 -7.13
C VAL A 52 -3.66 -15.28 -6.75
N ASN A 53 -4.05 -14.09 -6.31
CA ASN A 53 -3.15 -12.99 -5.97
C ASN A 53 -2.29 -12.51 -7.15
N GLN A 54 -2.84 -12.64 -8.35
CA GLN A 54 -2.19 -12.22 -9.59
C GLN A 54 -3.16 -11.44 -10.47
N LEU A 55 -2.59 -10.66 -11.39
CA LEU A 55 -3.33 -10.02 -12.46
C LEU A 55 -3.71 -11.06 -13.51
N VAL A 56 -4.97 -11.06 -13.89
CA VAL A 56 -5.55 -11.96 -14.88
C VAL A 56 -6.37 -11.13 -15.87
N ASP A 57 -6.43 -11.58 -17.09
CA ASP A 57 -7.31 -11.00 -18.10
C ASP A 57 -8.77 -11.01 -17.61
N GLY A 58 -9.42 -9.85 -17.65
CA GLY A 58 -10.79 -9.69 -17.18
C GLY A 58 -11.79 -10.60 -17.89
N ASP A 59 -11.60 -10.81 -19.20
CA ASP A 59 -12.48 -11.69 -19.98
C ASP A 59 -12.44 -13.14 -19.50
N LEU A 60 -11.27 -13.63 -19.05
CA LEU A 60 -11.13 -14.97 -18.49
C LEU A 60 -11.89 -15.14 -17.18
N VAL A 61 -11.85 -14.11 -16.34
CA VAL A 61 -12.54 -14.13 -15.05
C VAL A 61 -14.06 -13.97 -15.25
N GLU A 62 -14.49 -13.10 -16.14
CA GLU A 62 -15.93 -12.94 -16.47
C GLU A 62 -16.52 -14.24 -17.03
N ALA A 63 -15.80 -14.93 -17.91
CA ALA A 63 -16.20 -16.23 -18.41
C ALA A 63 -16.34 -17.29 -17.29
N ALA A 64 -15.44 -17.26 -16.32
CA ALA A 64 -15.53 -18.14 -15.15
C ALA A 64 -16.74 -17.79 -14.26
N VAL A 65 -17.06 -16.52 -14.08
CA VAL A 65 -18.24 -16.07 -13.34
C VAL A 65 -19.53 -16.53 -14.02
N GLU A 66 -19.64 -16.32 -15.32
CA GLU A 66 -20.80 -16.79 -16.11
C GLU A 66 -20.97 -18.30 -16.02
N LYS A 67 -19.88 -19.04 -16.14
CA LYS A 67 -19.89 -20.51 -16.01
C LYS A 67 -20.30 -20.95 -14.61
N ALA A 68 -19.88 -20.23 -13.58
CA ALA A 68 -20.26 -20.51 -12.20
C ALA A 68 -21.76 -20.39 -11.99
N GLU A 69 -22.38 -19.35 -12.55
CA GLU A 69 -23.85 -19.17 -12.50
C GLU A 69 -24.59 -20.32 -13.19
N ASN A 70 -24.13 -20.73 -14.37
CA ASN A 70 -24.76 -21.76 -15.17
C ASN A 70 -24.61 -23.17 -14.56
N GLU A 71 -23.46 -23.47 -13.95
CA GLU A 71 -23.12 -24.79 -13.40
C GLU A 71 -23.32 -24.91 -11.89
N LYS A 72 -23.83 -23.84 -11.23
CA LYS A 72 -23.99 -23.76 -9.77
C LYS A 72 -22.69 -24.05 -9.00
N LYS A 73 -21.58 -23.52 -9.51
CA LYS A 73 -20.26 -23.57 -8.89
C LYS A 73 -19.97 -22.28 -8.13
N ARG A 74 -18.98 -22.33 -7.24
CA ARG A 74 -18.49 -21.13 -6.54
C ARG A 74 -17.73 -20.23 -7.51
N ALA A 75 -18.21 -19.01 -7.69
CA ALA A 75 -17.60 -18.03 -8.56
C ALA A 75 -16.26 -17.51 -8.01
N PRO A 76 -15.34 -17.09 -8.88
CA PRO A 76 -14.13 -16.39 -8.43
C PRO A 76 -14.47 -15.01 -7.87
N SER A 77 -13.66 -14.55 -6.92
CA SER A 77 -13.68 -13.17 -6.44
C SER A 77 -12.50 -12.40 -7.01
N TYR A 78 -12.74 -11.18 -7.48
CA TYR A 78 -11.75 -10.39 -8.18
C TYR A 78 -11.97 -8.89 -7.99
N LEU A 79 -10.93 -8.10 -8.31
CA LEU A 79 -10.96 -6.65 -8.21
C LEU A 79 -10.55 -6.04 -9.55
N PRO A 80 -11.30 -5.10 -10.10
CA PRO A 80 -10.85 -4.30 -11.22
C PRO A 80 -9.69 -3.40 -10.75
N LEU A 81 -8.62 -3.31 -11.55
CA LEU A 81 -7.50 -2.44 -11.26
C LEU A 81 -7.43 -1.32 -12.29
N HIS A 82 -7.67 -0.10 -11.83
CA HIS A 82 -7.42 1.08 -12.64
C HIS A 82 -5.92 1.33 -12.77
N ALA A 83 -5.47 1.74 -13.95
CA ALA A 83 -4.07 2.00 -14.25
C ALA A 83 -3.80 3.51 -14.31
N TYR A 84 -2.68 3.93 -13.73
CA TYR A 84 -2.23 5.33 -13.72
C TYR A 84 -0.83 5.44 -14.28
N SER A 85 -0.57 6.50 -15.04
CA SER A 85 0.71 6.72 -15.72
C SER A 85 1.83 7.19 -14.79
N SER A 86 1.50 7.66 -13.60
CA SER A 86 2.45 8.10 -12.58
C SER A 86 1.86 8.05 -11.18
N VAL A 87 2.73 8.09 -10.17
CA VAL A 87 2.31 8.24 -8.77
C VAL A 87 1.52 9.53 -8.56
N ASP A 88 1.97 10.63 -9.15
CA ASP A 88 1.29 11.93 -9.04
C ASP A 88 -0.13 11.88 -9.63
N GLU A 89 -0.30 11.21 -10.77
CA GLU A 89 -1.63 11.02 -11.37
C GLU A 89 -2.56 10.22 -10.43
N ALA A 90 -2.06 9.16 -9.82
CA ALA A 90 -2.83 8.36 -8.88
C ALA A 90 -3.22 9.16 -7.62
N ILE A 91 -2.30 9.95 -7.07
CA ILE A 91 -2.57 10.81 -5.91
C ILE A 91 -3.58 11.90 -6.28
N THR A 92 -3.47 12.50 -7.47
CA THR A 92 -4.44 13.47 -7.98
C THR A 92 -5.83 12.87 -8.14
N ALA A 93 -5.93 11.66 -8.70
CA ALA A 93 -7.20 10.95 -8.83
C ALA A 93 -7.85 10.68 -7.46
N TYR A 94 -7.05 10.36 -6.45
CA TYR A 94 -7.54 10.24 -5.08
C TYR A 94 -8.03 11.59 -4.53
N ALA A 95 -7.27 12.65 -4.72
CA ALA A 95 -7.66 13.99 -4.28
C ALA A 95 -8.96 14.47 -4.92
N ASP A 96 -9.19 14.11 -6.18
CA ASP A 96 -10.41 14.41 -6.94
C ASP A 96 -11.58 13.48 -6.62
N GLY A 97 -11.39 12.50 -5.74
CA GLY A 97 -12.43 11.55 -5.33
C GLY A 97 -12.71 10.42 -6.32
N CYS A 98 -11.85 10.24 -7.35
CA CYS A 98 -12.04 9.21 -8.36
C CYS A 98 -11.70 7.80 -7.86
N ILE A 99 -10.76 7.69 -6.94
CA ILE A 99 -10.33 6.42 -6.33
C ILE A 99 -10.19 6.56 -4.82
N GLY A 100 -10.33 5.45 -4.10
CA GLY A 100 -10.11 5.39 -2.65
C GLY A 100 -8.63 5.29 -2.30
N LEU A 101 -8.33 5.59 -1.05
CA LEU A 101 -6.99 5.51 -0.48
C LEU A 101 -6.48 4.07 -0.37
N HIS A 102 -7.37 3.13 -0.15
CA HIS A 102 -7.08 1.74 0.24
C HIS A 102 -7.29 0.72 -0.88
N ALA A 103 -7.84 1.14 -2.02
CA ALA A 103 -8.12 0.26 -3.14
C ALA A 103 -6.85 -0.05 -3.93
N PRO A 104 -6.58 -1.33 -4.27
CA PRO A 104 -5.47 -1.68 -5.16
C PRO A 104 -5.61 -1.00 -6.52
N ILE A 105 -4.49 -0.53 -7.04
CA ILE A 105 -4.37 0.09 -8.36
C ILE A 105 -3.09 -0.40 -9.05
N ARG A 106 -3.03 -0.19 -10.36
CA ARG A 106 -1.80 -0.32 -11.14
C ARG A 106 -1.23 1.07 -11.38
N VAL A 107 0.06 1.23 -11.21
CA VAL A 107 0.74 2.51 -11.39
C VAL A 107 2.10 2.31 -12.04
N ARG A 108 2.43 3.16 -13.01
CA ARG A 108 3.77 3.22 -13.58
C ARG A 108 4.69 3.90 -12.57
N TYR A 109 5.56 3.12 -11.98
CA TYR A 109 6.48 3.56 -10.93
C TYR A 109 7.88 3.75 -11.49
N GLY A 110 8.44 4.94 -11.29
CA GLY A 110 9.78 5.29 -11.72
C GLY A 110 10.79 5.17 -10.60
N LYS A 111 11.95 4.61 -10.90
CA LYS A 111 13.06 4.47 -9.98
C LYS A 111 14.37 4.67 -10.71
N GLU A 112 15.31 5.41 -10.10
CA GLU A 112 16.67 5.53 -10.62
C GLU A 112 17.47 4.28 -10.27
N ILE A 113 17.98 3.60 -11.30
CA ILE A 113 18.80 2.41 -11.18
C ILE A 113 20.07 2.66 -11.98
N ASP A 114 21.23 2.60 -11.31
CA ASP A 114 22.55 2.85 -11.91
C ASP A 114 22.62 4.20 -12.67
N GLY A 115 22.01 5.23 -12.09
CA GLY A 115 21.99 6.58 -12.66
C GLY A 115 21.00 6.81 -13.80
N VAL A 116 20.16 5.82 -14.13
CA VAL A 116 19.17 5.89 -15.21
C VAL A 116 17.77 5.70 -14.64
N MET A 117 16.85 6.60 -14.98
CA MET A 117 15.44 6.42 -14.63
C MET A 117 14.83 5.26 -15.41
N GLN A 118 14.32 4.29 -14.67
CA GLN A 118 13.60 3.15 -15.22
C GLN A 118 12.20 3.11 -14.65
N TYR A 119 11.28 2.51 -15.39
CA TYR A 119 9.87 2.46 -15.03
C TYR A 119 9.33 1.05 -15.12
N ARG A 120 8.44 0.71 -14.20
CA ARG A 120 7.70 -0.55 -14.23
C ARG A 120 6.29 -0.31 -13.69
N ILE A 121 5.32 -1.03 -14.20
CA ILE A 121 3.97 -1.01 -13.64
C ILE A 121 3.94 -1.92 -12.43
N ILE A 122 3.55 -1.36 -11.29
CA ILE A 122 3.39 -2.09 -10.02
C ILE A 122 1.94 -2.05 -9.57
N THR A 123 1.57 -2.99 -8.74
CA THR A 123 0.29 -2.97 -8.00
C THR A 123 0.54 -2.40 -6.62
N ALA A 124 -0.22 -1.38 -6.25
CA ALA A 124 -0.11 -0.69 -4.98
C ALA A 124 -1.46 -0.08 -4.58
N THR A 125 -1.48 0.66 -3.48
CA THR A 125 -2.60 1.56 -3.13
C THR A 125 -2.08 2.98 -3.05
N VAL A 126 -2.96 3.97 -3.20
CA VAL A 126 -2.57 5.38 -3.04
C VAL A 126 -2.00 5.62 -1.65
N GLY A 127 -2.60 5.04 -0.61
CA GLY A 127 -2.10 5.19 0.75
C GLY A 127 -0.67 4.68 0.93
N ARG A 128 -0.34 3.52 0.36
CA ARG A 128 1.03 2.98 0.40
C ARG A 128 2.01 3.78 -0.44
N LEU A 129 1.59 4.31 -1.57
CA LEU A 129 2.40 5.22 -2.37
C LEU A 129 2.75 6.49 -1.57
N ILE A 130 1.78 7.07 -0.89
CA ILE A 130 1.98 8.26 -0.03
C ILE A 130 2.92 7.92 1.14
N PHE A 131 2.71 6.80 1.81
CA PHE A 131 3.52 6.39 2.94
C PHE A 131 4.98 6.11 2.56
N ASN A 132 5.22 5.52 1.39
CA ASN A 132 6.57 5.20 0.93
C ASN A 132 7.38 6.43 0.49
N GLU A 133 6.76 7.58 0.24
CA GLU A 133 7.47 8.79 -0.16
C GLU A 133 8.56 9.21 0.83
N PRO A 134 8.29 9.34 2.15
CA PRO A 134 9.33 9.66 3.11
C PRO A 134 10.24 8.48 3.46
N ILE A 135 9.90 7.25 3.10
CA ILE A 135 10.64 6.05 3.48
C ILE A 135 11.79 5.81 2.49
N PRO A 136 13.05 5.73 2.96
CA PRO A 136 14.14 5.28 2.10
C PRO A 136 13.86 3.89 1.54
N GLN A 137 14.09 3.70 0.24
CA GLN A 137 13.74 2.47 -0.46
C GLN A 137 14.86 1.42 -0.44
N ASP A 138 15.67 1.41 0.59
CA ASP A 138 16.82 0.52 0.79
C ASP A 138 16.93 -0.01 2.22
N LEU A 139 15.82 -0.13 2.93
CA LEU A 139 15.83 -0.54 4.35
C LEU A 139 15.98 -2.04 4.57
N GLY A 140 15.90 -2.83 3.50
CA GLY A 140 16.11 -4.28 3.57
C GLY A 140 14.84 -5.11 3.79
N PHE A 141 13.64 -4.53 3.68
CA PHE A 141 12.41 -5.30 3.63
C PHE A 141 12.22 -6.03 2.30
N VAL A 142 12.85 -5.54 1.24
CA VAL A 142 12.80 -6.09 -0.11
C VAL A 142 14.19 -6.55 -0.51
N ASP A 143 14.28 -7.75 -1.08
CA ASP A 143 15.52 -8.27 -1.67
C ASP A 143 15.75 -7.62 -3.04
N ARG A 144 16.59 -6.57 -3.06
CA ARG A 144 16.93 -5.83 -4.29
C ARG A 144 17.92 -6.56 -5.18
N SER A 145 18.47 -7.70 -4.76
CA SER A 145 19.31 -8.53 -5.61
C SER A 145 18.50 -9.32 -6.64
N ASP A 146 17.21 -9.52 -6.39
CA ASP A 146 16.28 -10.14 -7.33
C ASP A 146 15.70 -9.08 -8.28
N PRO A 147 15.93 -9.18 -9.61
CA PRO A 147 15.37 -8.21 -10.57
C PRO A 147 13.85 -8.11 -10.53
N ALA A 148 13.14 -9.16 -10.12
CA ALA A 148 11.69 -9.15 -10.00
C ALA A 148 11.19 -8.18 -8.91
N HIS A 149 12.03 -7.86 -7.92
CA HIS A 149 11.69 -7.02 -6.78
C HIS A 149 12.31 -5.63 -6.80
N LEU A 150 13.00 -5.25 -7.89
CA LEU A 150 13.68 -3.94 -7.98
C LEU A 150 12.73 -2.74 -7.83
N PHE A 151 11.49 -2.88 -8.28
CA PHE A 151 10.48 -1.80 -8.25
C PHE A 151 9.45 -1.96 -7.14
N ASP A 152 9.55 -3.00 -6.31
CA ASP A 152 8.65 -3.16 -5.19
C ASP A 152 8.82 -2.02 -4.18
N LEU A 153 7.71 -1.55 -3.61
CA LEU A 153 7.76 -0.58 -2.52
C LEU A 153 8.40 -1.22 -1.30
N GLU A 154 9.28 -0.48 -0.64
CA GLU A 154 9.94 -0.95 0.58
C GLU A 154 8.93 -1.37 1.65
N VAL A 155 7.85 -0.59 1.78
CA VAL A 155 6.75 -0.90 2.69
C VAL A 155 5.51 -1.29 1.87
N SER A 156 5.28 -2.59 1.74
CA SER A 156 4.11 -3.17 1.06
C SER A 156 3.27 -4.03 2.00
N PHE A 157 3.24 -3.68 3.27
CA PHE A 157 2.52 -4.38 4.34
C PHE A 157 1.77 -3.38 5.23
N LEU A 158 0.89 -3.87 6.05
CA LEU A 158 0.16 -3.08 7.04
C LEU A 158 1.11 -2.62 8.16
N VAL A 159 1.12 -1.32 8.45
CA VAL A 159 2.02 -0.72 9.43
C VAL A 159 1.26 -0.35 10.69
N GLY A 160 1.34 -1.22 11.69
CA GLY A 160 0.96 -0.92 13.07
C GLY A 160 2.15 -0.46 13.90
N LYS A 161 1.98 -0.37 15.21
CA LYS A 161 3.01 0.09 16.15
C LYS A 161 4.32 -0.68 16.03
N LYS A 162 4.25 -2.00 16.00
CA LYS A 162 5.43 -2.88 15.93
C LYS A 162 6.21 -2.67 14.64
N LYS A 163 5.52 -2.67 13.51
CA LYS A 163 6.15 -2.48 12.19
C LYS A 163 6.74 -1.08 12.05
N LEU A 164 6.08 -0.07 12.57
CA LEU A 164 6.60 1.29 12.57
C LEU A 164 7.92 1.38 13.35
N GLY A 165 8.00 0.74 14.50
CA GLY A 165 9.24 0.63 15.26
C GLY A 165 10.37 -0.06 14.49
N VAL A 166 10.05 -1.13 13.76
CA VAL A 166 11.03 -1.84 12.90
C VAL A 166 11.51 -0.95 11.75
N ILE A 167 10.63 -0.18 11.12
CA ILE A 167 10.99 0.75 10.05
C ILE A 167 11.96 1.81 10.57
N ILE A 168 11.68 2.41 11.71
CA ILE A 168 12.52 3.42 12.35
C ILE A 168 13.90 2.83 12.67
N ASP A 169 13.94 1.66 13.27
CA ASP A 169 15.18 0.98 13.66
C ASP A 169 16.05 0.64 12.43
N LYS A 170 15.46 0.10 11.39
CA LYS A 170 16.17 -0.19 10.14
C LYS A 170 16.72 1.07 9.48
N CYS A 171 15.97 2.16 9.50
CA CYS A 171 16.42 3.44 8.96
C CYS A 171 17.64 3.99 9.76
N ILE A 172 17.62 3.91 11.08
CA ILE A 172 18.73 4.31 11.92
C ILE A 172 19.99 3.49 11.60
N ARG A 173 19.85 2.18 11.51
CA ARG A 173 20.96 1.27 11.23
C ARG A 173 21.55 1.48 9.83
N ARG A 174 20.72 1.74 8.85
CA ARG A 174 21.16 1.88 7.45
C ARG A 174 21.71 3.26 7.14
N HIS A 175 21.04 4.31 7.59
CA HIS A 175 21.30 5.70 7.19
C HIS A 175 21.80 6.58 8.32
N GLY A 176 21.76 6.11 9.55
CA GLY A 176 22.14 6.90 10.71
C GLY A 176 20.99 7.75 11.26
N PHE A 177 21.31 8.43 12.33
CA PHE A 177 20.30 9.10 13.16
C PHE A 177 19.69 10.32 12.50
N THR A 178 20.47 11.12 11.78
CA THR A 178 20.00 12.36 11.13
C THR A 178 18.94 12.06 10.08
N ILE A 179 19.20 11.12 9.18
CA ILE A 179 18.24 10.72 8.13
C ILE A 179 17.00 10.07 8.73
N ALA A 180 17.19 9.24 9.76
CA ALA A 180 16.04 8.64 10.44
C ALA A 180 15.16 9.69 11.13
N THR A 181 15.74 10.76 11.67
CA THR A 181 14.99 11.87 12.26
C THR A 181 14.18 12.64 11.20
N GLU A 182 14.78 12.93 10.06
CA GLU A 182 14.09 13.57 8.93
C GLU A 182 12.93 12.71 8.42
N MET A 183 13.15 11.42 8.24
CA MET A 183 12.10 10.47 7.87
C MET A 183 10.97 10.49 8.91
N LEU A 184 11.32 10.40 10.17
CA LEU A 184 10.35 10.37 11.27
C LEU A 184 9.49 11.61 11.33
N ASP A 185 10.07 12.79 11.12
CA ASP A 185 9.32 14.06 11.10
C ASP A 185 8.28 14.07 9.97
N ARG A 186 8.63 13.55 8.80
CA ARG A 186 7.72 13.42 7.67
C ARG A 186 6.63 12.39 7.94
N VAL A 187 6.97 11.26 8.54
CA VAL A 187 6.00 10.22 8.93
C VAL A 187 5.04 10.73 10.01
N LYS A 188 5.54 11.52 10.96
CA LYS A 188 4.68 12.18 11.97
C LYS A 188 3.64 13.10 11.32
N ALA A 189 4.07 13.91 10.35
CA ALA A 189 3.17 14.81 9.63
C ALA A 189 2.08 14.03 8.87
N LEU A 190 2.46 12.95 8.18
CA LEU A 190 1.49 12.06 7.54
C LEU A 190 0.57 11.39 8.55
N GLY A 191 1.11 10.89 9.64
CA GLY A 191 0.36 10.26 10.71
C GLY A 191 -0.71 11.18 11.29
N TYR A 192 -0.34 12.42 11.60
CA TYR A 192 -1.28 13.43 12.08
C TYR A 192 -2.40 13.71 11.06
N LYS A 193 -2.04 13.95 9.80
CA LYS A 193 -3.00 14.23 8.73
C LYS A 193 -4.01 13.10 8.52
N TYR A 194 -3.54 11.86 8.49
CA TYR A 194 -4.38 10.71 8.18
C TYR A 194 -5.03 10.07 9.41
N SER A 195 -4.54 10.31 10.63
CA SER A 195 -5.24 9.92 11.85
C SER A 195 -6.59 10.62 11.97
N THR A 196 -6.65 11.89 11.65
CA THR A 196 -7.89 12.66 11.62
C THR A 196 -8.88 12.08 10.60
N LYS A 197 -8.42 11.77 9.39
CA LYS A 197 -9.24 11.13 8.34
C LYS A 197 -9.70 9.73 8.76
N GLY A 198 -8.82 8.92 9.33
CA GLY A 198 -9.13 7.58 9.81
C GLY A 198 -10.16 7.58 10.94
N ALA A 199 -10.04 8.48 11.91
CA ALA A 199 -10.98 8.61 13.00
C ALA A 199 -12.38 9.00 12.50
N ILE A 200 -12.48 9.92 11.55
CA ILE A 200 -13.76 10.33 10.94
C ILE A 200 -14.39 9.14 10.22
N THR A 201 -13.62 8.38 9.44
CA THR A 201 -14.11 7.21 8.70
C THR A 201 -14.62 6.12 9.64
N VAL A 202 -13.92 5.82 10.72
CA VAL A 202 -14.34 4.86 11.74
C VAL A 202 -15.63 5.32 12.42
N SER A 203 -15.74 6.59 12.79
CA SER A 203 -16.94 7.14 13.39
C SER A 203 -18.17 7.03 12.46
N ILE A 204 -18.01 7.30 11.19
CA ILE A 204 -19.09 7.16 10.19
C ILE A 204 -19.48 5.69 10.02
N ALA A 205 -18.53 4.78 10.00
CA ALA A 205 -18.78 3.35 9.89
C ALA A 205 -19.55 2.83 11.13
N ASP A 206 -19.17 3.26 12.33
CA ASP A 206 -19.86 2.90 13.58
C ASP A 206 -21.30 3.43 13.61
N MET A 207 -21.55 4.59 13.04
CA MET A 207 -22.89 5.17 12.93
C MET A 207 -23.78 4.49 11.88
N ALA A 208 -23.19 3.83 10.90
CA ALA A 208 -23.88 3.15 9.79
C ALA A 208 -24.29 1.70 10.13
N ILE A 209 -23.85 1.16 11.25
CA ILE A 209 -24.20 -0.20 11.70
C ILE A 209 -25.55 -0.14 12.45
N PRO A 210 -26.59 -0.85 11.99
CA PRO A 210 -27.88 -0.88 12.68
C PRO A 210 -27.81 -1.58 14.03
#